data_0d3f701afe78aa62c9b62a9d8538c4b2
#
_entry.id   0d3f701afe78aa62c9b62a9d8538c4b2
#
_cell.length_a   1.000
_cell.length_b   1.000
_cell.length_c   1.000
_cell.angle_alpha   90.00
_cell.angle_beta   90.00
_cell.angle_gamma   90.00
#
_symmetry.space_group_name_H-M   'P 1'
#
loop_
_entity.id
_entity.type
_entity.pdbx_description
1 polymer ?
#
loop_
_entity_poly.entity_id
_entity_poly.type
_entity_poly.pdbx_seq_one_letter_code
_entity_poly.pdbx_strand_id
1 'polypeptide(L)'
;SPTLARLSRRVQICDEAHRCTGRRTKRDAQPLSDGFLRASRRLFLTATPRLLGAKRDKEGELMAVGSMDDVQLFGRVVYRLAYSDAVARRIVAPLKLVFLDLTKLVEEYGLAPPPASSLVALGDAGGGGVASRELAELSAAMLDCHRRHGVRTAFCFCSNNSRAAELERVARSSLAAHGVALGRVSGRMNAPARAQVLDPVRRAASTPLPAEPTNGSMAIVTNCRVLGEGVDLPAVDLVVFADAKQRCVCGEPHRLP
;
A
#
# COMPACT_ATOMS: atom_id res chain seq x y z
N SER A 1 -32.75 -1.44 -8.94
CA SER A 1 -33.73 -0.93 -7.97
C SER A 1 -34.49 0.22 -8.60
N PRO A 2 -35.85 0.21 -8.66
CA PRO A 2 -36.65 1.26 -9.32
C PRO A 2 -36.51 2.64 -8.68
N THR A 3 -36.00 2.74 -7.48
CA THR A 3 -35.84 3.99 -6.73
C THR A 3 -34.70 4.88 -7.27
N LEU A 4 -33.63 4.29 -7.81
CA LEU A 4 -32.48 5.05 -8.33
C LEU A 4 -32.74 5.63 -9.74
N ALA A 5 -33.66 5.01 -10.50
CA ALA A 5 -34.01 5.49 -11.85
C ALA A 5 -34.74 6.85 -11.86
N ARG A 6 -35.33 7.27 -10.75
CA ARG A 6 -36.03 8.56 -10.60
C ARG A 6 -35.11 9.74 -10.24
N LEU A 7 -33.84 9.50 -9.93
CA LEU A 7 -32.88 10.55 -9.60
C LEU A 7 -32.26 11.16 -10.88
N SER A 8 -33.10 11.70 -11.75
CA SER A 8 -32.75 12.14 -13.12
C SER A 8 -32.01 13.48 -13.21
N ARG A 9 -31.26 13.85 -12.17
CA ARG A 9 -30.53 15.09 -12.31
C ARG A 9 -29.21 15.03 -11.67
N ARG A 10 -28.15 14.65 -12.25
CA ARG A 10 -27.12 15.02 -11.39
C ARG A 10 -25.75 14.73 -11.90
N VAL A 11 -24.82 15.35 -11.26
CA VAL A 11 -23.42 15.02 -11.32
C VAL A 11 -23.20 13.74 -10.53
N GLN A 12 -22.70 12.71 -11.18
CA GLN A 12 -22.17 11.52 -10.53
C GLN A 12 -20.67 11.72 -10.35
N ILE A 13 -20.19 11.61 -9.11
CA ILE A 13 -18.77 11.66 -8.80
C ILE A 13 -18.31 10.24 -8.50
N CYS A 14 -17.30 9.76 -9.23
CA CYS A 14 -16.69 8.46 -9.06
C CYS A 14 -15.28 8.67 -8.53
N ASP A 15 -15.10 8.46 -7.24
CA ASP A 15 -13.77 8.40 -6.62
C ASP A 15 -13.13 7.05 -6.88
N GLU A 16 -11.79 6.98 -6.87
CA GLU A 16 -11.01 5.79 -7.24
C GLU A 16 -11.45 5.21 -8.58
N ALA A 17 -11.70 6.09 -9.56
CA ALA A 17 -12.31 5.76 -10.84
C ALA A 17 -11.49 4.76 -11.68
N HIS A 18 -10.20 4.53 -11.37
CA HIS A 18 -9.41 3.46 -11.95
C HIS A 18 -10.03 2.07 -11.70
N ARG A 19 -10.88 1.92 -10.67
CA ARG A 19 -11.64 0.71 -10.42
C ARG A 19 -12.72 0.45 -11.46
N CYS A 20 -13.25 1.50 -12.11
CA CYS A 20 -14.24 1.36 -13.18
C CYS A 20 -13.64 0.79 -14.47
N THR A 21 -12.30 0.75 -14.61
CA THR A 21 -11.62 0.20 -15.79
C THR A 21 -11.64 -1.33 -15.83
N GLY A 22 -11.41 -1.92 -16.99
CA GLY A 22 -11.42 -3.36 -17.21
C GLY A 22 -12.72 -3.85 -17.84
N ARG A 23 -13.10 -5.12 -17.59
CA ARG A 23 -14.32 -5.70 -18.17
C ARG A 23 -15.54 -4.86 -17.85
N ARG A 24 -16.30 -4.45 -18.86
CA ARG A 24 -17.51 -3.63 -18.69
C ARG A 24 -18.65 -4.34 -17.95
N THR A 25 -18.61 -5.65 -17.87
CA THR A 25 -19.61 -6.47 -17.16
C THR A 25 -19.36 -6.57 -15.64
N LYS A 26 -18.22 -6.10 -15.15
CA LYS A 26 -17.95 -6.16 -13.72
C LYS A 26 -18.74 -5.10 -12.93
N ARG A 27 -18.99 -5.38 -11.65
CA ARG A 27 -19.76 -4.51 -10.76
C ARG A 27 -19.22 -3.08 -10.69
N ASP A 28 -17.89 -2.92 -10.61
CA ASP A 28 -17.25 -1.60 -10.51
C ASP A 28 -17.37 -0.77 -11.79
N ALA A 29 -17.72 -1.38 -12.93
CA ALA A 29 -17.97 -0.66 -14.18
C ALA A 29 -19.42 -0.17 -14.31
N GLN A 30 -20.32 -0.55 -13.41
CA GLN A 30 -21.73 -0.11 -13.42
C GLN A 30 -21.90 1.42 -13.46
N PRO A 31 -21.07 2.23 -12.76
CA PRO A 31 -21.16 3.69 -12.82
C PRO A 31 -20.99 4.28 -14.24
N LEU A 32 -20.40 3.54 -15.17
CA LEU A 32 -20.24 3.97 -16.57
C LEU A 32 -21.52 3.84 -17.40
N SER A 33 -22.57 3.19 -16.87
CA SER A 33 -23.79 2.89 -17.61
C SER A 33 -24.97 3.73 -17.14
N ASP A 34 -25.65 4.40 -18.07
CA ASP A 34 -26.90 5.10 -17.80
C ASP A 34 -28.06 4.16 -17.44
N GLY A 35 -27.96 2.88 -17.82
CA GLY A 35 -28.90 1.86 -17.42
C GLY A 35 -28.85 1.54 -15.91
N PHE A 36 -27.68 1.75 -15.30
CA PHE A 36 -27.51 1.56 -13.86
C PHE A 36 -27.83 2.83 -13.06
N LEU A 37 -27.26 3.97 -13.46
CA LEU A 37 -27.50 5.27 -12.85
C LEU A 37 -27.47 6.37 -13.90
N ARG A 38 -28.62 6.98 -14.14
CA ARG A 38 -28.73 8.13 -15.05
C ARG A 38 -28.08 9.36 -14.41
N ALA A 39 -27.06 9.89 -15.07
CA ALA A 39 -26.42 11.13 -14.68
C ALA A 39 -26.27 12.05 -15.90
N SER A 40 -26.61 13.33 -15.75
CA SER A 40 -26.41 14.32 -16.79
C SER A 40 -24.93 14.64 -17.03
N ARG A 41 -24.12 14.48 -15.99
CA ARG A 41 -22.66 14.64 -16.04
C ARG A 41 -22.00 13.65 -15.09
N ARG A 42 -20.79 13.19 -15.46
CA ARG A 42 -19.94 12.34 -14.64
C ARG A 42 -18.59 13.00 -14.41
N LEU A 43 -18.09 12.92 -13.18
CA LEU A 43 -16.74 13.33 -12.81
C LEU A 43 -16.02 12.11 -12.26
N PHE A 44 -14.88 11.80 -12.85
CA PHE A 44 -14.04 10.69 -12.48
C PHE A 44 -12.77 11.22 -11.81
N LEU A 45 -12.52 10.77 -10.58
CA LEU A 45 -11.36 11.17 -9.78
C LEU A 45 -10.46 9.94 -9.56
N THR A 46 -9.17 10.10 -9.77
CA THR A 46 -8.18 9.06 -9.46
C THR A 46 -6.77 9.64 -9.38
N ALA A 47 -5.96 9.11 -8.47
CA ALA A 47 -4.53 9.39 -8.44
C ALA A 47 -3.74 8.50 -9.41
N THR A 48 -4.31 7.37 -9.83
CA THR A 48 -3.64 6.33 -10.62
C THR A 48 -4.46 5.96 -11.87
N PRO A 49 -4.45 6.78 -12.92
CA PRO A 49 -5.14 6.46 -14.16
C PRO A 49 -4.68 5.09 -14.71
N ARG A 50 -5.64 4.25 -15.10
CA ARG A 50 -5.34 2.93 -15.69
C ARG A 50 -5.63 2.95 -17.17
N LEU A 51 -4.56 2.78 -17.94
CA LEU A 51 -4.62 2.60 -19.39
C LEU A 51 -4.53 1.10 -19.68
N LEU A 52 -5.51 0.57 -20.39
CA LEU A 52 -5.62 -0.85 -20.67
C LEU A 52 -5.64 -1.05 -22.20
N GLY A 53 -4.68 -1.80 -22.69
CA GLY A 53 -4.70 -2.26 -24.07
C GLY A 53 -5.86 -3.20 -24.36
N ALA A 54 -6.13 -3.44 -25.63
CA ALA A 54 -7.11 -4.40 -26.09
C ALA A 54 -6.80 -5.80 -25.49
N LYS A 55 -7.82 -6.43 -24.93
CA LYS A 55 -7.72 -7.80 -24.40
C LYS A 55 -8.59 -8.72 -25.23
N ARG A 56 -8.12 -9.95 -25.42
CA ARG A 56 -8.90 -11.05 -26.01
C ARG A 56 -9.35 -12.00 -24.92
N ASP A 57 -10.50 -12.61 -25.10
CA ASP A 57 -10.98 -13.71 -24.27
C ASP A 57 -10.26 -15.03 -24.62
N LYS A 58 -10.73 -16.13 -24.05
CA LYS A 58 -10.15 -17.46 -24.29
C LYS A 58 -10.40 -17.96 -25.70
N GLU A 59 -11.44 -17.47 -26.32
CA GLU A 59 -11.89 -17.77 -27.68
C GLU A 59 -11.20 -16.88 -28.71
N GLY A 60 -10.39 -15.89 -28.29
CA GLY A 60 -9.65 -14.97 -29.15
C GLY A 60 -10.44 -13.70 -29.56
N GLU A 61 -11.68 -13.56 -29.10
CA GLU A 61 -12.52 -12.41 -29.39
C GLU A 61 -12.10 -11.16 -28.56
N LEU A 62 -12.28 -9.98 -29.15
CA LEU A 62 -11.98 -8.72 -28.48
C LEU A 62 -12.95 -8.47 -27.34
N MET A 63 -12.44 -8.40 -26.13
CA MET A 63 -13.23 -8.07 -24.97
C MET A 63 -13.51 -6.57 -24.89
N ALA A 64 -14.74 -6.20 -24.58
CA ALA A 64 -15.08 -4.81 -24.25
C ALA A 64 -14.44 -4.42 -22.91
N VAL A 65 -13.31 -3.72 -22.99
CA VAL A 65 -12.52 -3.27 -21.84
C VAL A 65 -12.61 -1.74 -21.77
N GLY A 66 -13.08 -1.22 -20.65
CA GLY A 66 -13.02 0.22 -20.38
C GLY A 66 -11.62 0.64 -19.97
N SER A 67 -11.01 1.55 -20.68
CA SER A 67 -9.72 2.15 -20.38
C SER A 67 -9.89 3.65 -20.15
N MET A 68 -9.09 4.27 -19.27
CA MET A 68 -9.29 5.69 -18.91
C MET A 68 -8.87 6.68 -20.00
N ASP A 69 -8.22 6.23 -21.06
CA ASP A 69 -7.98 6.99 -22.29
C ASP A 69 -9.17 6.97 -23.27
N ASP A 70 -10.18 6.13 -23.01
CA ASP A 70 -11.42 6.15 -23.78
C ASP A 70 -12.27 7.38 -23.42
N VAL A 71 -12.17 8.41 -24.25
CA VAL A 71 -12.87 9.69 -24.08
C VAL A 71 -14.39 9.52 -24.11
N GLN A 72 -14.91 8.49 -24.78
CA GLN A 72 -16.36 8.23 -24.83
C GLN A 72 -16.89 7.71 -23.50
N LEU A 73 -16.04 7.00 -22.74
CA LEU A 73 -16.40 6.44 -21.43
C LEU A 73 -16.09 7.38 -20.27
N PHE A 74 -14.91 7.98 -20.27
CA PHE A 74 -14.41 8.76 -19.14
C PHE A 74 -14.37 10.27 -19.38
N GLY A 75 -14.59 10.71 -20.62
CA GLY A 75 -14.48 12.11 -20.97
C GLY A 75 -13.04 12.58 -21.11
N ARG A 76 -12.87 13.90 -21.29
CA ARG A 76 -11.54 14.52 -21.35
C ARG A 76 -10.99 14.75 -19.95
N VAL A 77 -9.67 14.70 -19.82
CA VAL A 77 -8.99 15.13 -18.59
C VAL A 77 -9.19 16.64 -18.42
N VAL A 78 -9.90 17.03 -17.37
CA VAL A 78 -10.23 18.44 -17.09
C VAL A 78 -9.26 19.06 -16.08
N TYR A 79 -8.57 18.25 -15.30
CA TYR A 79 -7.57 18.69 -14.33
C TYR A 79 -6.54 17.59 -14.08
N ARG A 80 -5.28 17.99 -13.93
CA ARG A 80 -4.17 17.12 -13.51
C ARG A 80 -3.30 17.88 -12.50
N LEU A 81 -3.03 17.25 -11.36
CA LEU A 81 -2.06 17.71 -10.41
C LEU A 81 -0.86 16.76 -10.44
N ALA A 82 0.29 17.23 -10.90
CA ALA A 82 1.51 16.45 -10.86
C ALA A 82 2.02 16.32 -9.40
N TYR A 83 2.72 15.23 -9.08
CA TYR A 83 3.29 15.04 -7.75
C TYR A 83 4.26 16.18 -7.36
N SER A 84 5.11 16.61 -8.27
CA SER A 84 6.02 17.76 -8.08
C SER A 84 5.27 19.02 -7.68
N ASP A 85 4.14 19.32 -8.36
CA ASP A 85 3.33 20.49 -8.06
C ASP A 85 2.62 20.36 -6.71
N ALA A 86 2.17 19.16 -6.37
CA ALA A 86 1.56 18.88 -5.08
C ALA A 86 2.57 19.06 -3.93
N VAL A 87 3.81 18.61 -4.11
CA VAL A 87 4.91 18.84 -3.16
C VAL A 87 5.24 20.33 -3.05
N ALA A 88 5.41 21.02 -4.18
CA ALA A 88 5.71 22.47 -4.19
C ALA A 88 4.61 23.29 -3.50
N ARG A 89 3.35 22.88 -3.63
CA ARG A 89 2.19 23.48 -2.94
C ARG A 89 2.01 23.00 -1.50
N ARG A 90 2.89 22.13 -1.00
CA ARG A 90 2.81 21.52 0.34
C ARG A 90 1.51 20.76 0.61
N ILE A 91 0.89 20.21 -0.42
CA ILE A 91 -0.32 19.37 -0.32
C ILE A 91 0.06 17.95 0.11
N VAL A 92 1.20 17.45 -0.38
CA VAL A 92 1.76 16.16 -0.01
C VAL A 92 3.22 16.31 0.42
N ALA A 93 3.68 15.39 1.28
CA ALA A 93 5.08 15.33 1.70
C ALA A 93 5.99 14.88 0.55
N PRO A 94 7.25 15.37 0.49
CA PRO A 94 8.23 14.87 -0.45
C PRO A 94 8.59 13.41 -0.15
N LEU A 95 8.74 12.60 -1.20
CA LEU A 95 9.19 11.21 -1.10
C LEU A 95 10.72 11.15 -1.15
N LYS A 96 11.32 10.41 -0.20
CA LYS A 96 12.73 10.05 -0.22
C LYS A 96 12.86 8.55 -0.46
N LEU A 97 13.61 8.18 -1.50
CA LEU A 97 14.01 6.78 -1.74
C LEU A 97 15.34 6.51 -1.04
N VAL A 98 15.39 5.44 -0.27
CA VAL A 98 16.59 4.99 0.45
C VAL A 98 16.98 3.63 -0.10
N PHE A 99 18.23 3.49 -0.55
CA PHE A 99 18.81 2.23 -0.99
C PHE A 99 19.73 1.71 0.10
N LEU A 100 19.52 0.49 0.54
CA LEU A 100 20.25 -0.13 1.65
C LEU A 100 20.93 -1.41 1.19
N ASP A 101 22.16 -1.65 1.66
CA ASP A 101 22.83 -2.93 1.55
C ASP A 101 22.44 -3.81 2.75
N LEU A 102 21.46 -4.69 2.53
CA LEU A 102 20.86 -5.49 3.61
C LEU A 102 21.85 -6.47 4.24
N THR A 103 22.82 -6.98 3.48
CA THR A 103 23.80 -7.95 3.99
C THR A 103 24.65 -7.39 5.11
N LYS A 104 25.07 -6.13 5.00
CA LYS A 104 25.85 -5.44 6.02
C LYS A 104 25.04 -5.07 7.25
N LEU A 105 23.76 -4.75 7.08
CA LEU A 105 22.90 -4.31 8.18
C LEU A 105 22.63 -5.40 9.21
N VAL A 106 22.46 -6.63 8.77
CA VAL A 106 22.24 -7.76 9.70
C VAL A 106 23.43 -7.96 10.62
N GLU A 107 24.64 -7.84 10.09
CA GLU A 107 25.88 -7.93 10.86
C GLU A 107 26.06 -6.72 11.79
N GLU A 108 25.86 -5.51 11.27
CA GLU A 108 26.00 -4.25 12.02
C GLU A 108 25.07 -4.19 13.25
N TYR A 109 23.83 -4.67 13.10
CA TYR A 109 22.84 -4.65 14.18
C TYR A 109 22.78 -5.94 14.99
N GLY A 110 23.58 -6.95 14.68
CA GLY A 110 23.60 -8.23 15.38
C GLY A 110 22.27 -8.97 15.34
N LEU A 111 21.48 -8.78 14.29
CA LEU A 111 20.14 -9.34 14.14
C LEU A 111 20.22 -10.76 13.58
N ALA A 112 20.33 -11.74 14.46
CA ALA A 112 20.24 -13.13 14.04
C ALA A 112 18.82 -13.50 13.63
N PRO A 113 18.62 -14.24 12.52
CA PRO A 113 17.33 -14.83 12.22
C PRO A 113 16.92 -15.78 13.36
N PRO A 114 15.62 -15.90 13.68
CA PRO A 114 15.16 -16.82 14.72
C PRO A 114 15.61 -18.24 14.38
N PRO A 115 15.98 -19.06 15.40
CA PRO A 115 16.50 -20.40 15.19
C PRO A 115 15.48 -21.26 14.42
N ALA A 116 15.97 -22.16 13.58
CA ALA A 116 15.15 -23.02 12.72
C ALA A 116 14.08 -23.82 13.50
N SER A 117 14.35 -24.15 14.75
CA SER A 117 13.41 -24.83 15.66
C SER A 117 12.12 -24.05 15.94
N SER A 118 12.16 -22.72 15.86
CA SER A 118 10.95 -21.88 16.00
C SER A 118 10.14 -21.76 14.70
N LEU A 119 10.65 -22.28 13.59
CA LEU A 119 10.05 -22.19 12.24
C LEU A 119 9.17 -23.42 11.91
N VAL A 120 9.36 -24.53 12.61
CA VAL A 120 8.70 -25.82 12.33
C VAL A 120 7.21 -25.83 12.66
N ALA A 121 6.70 -24.86 13.40
CA ALA A 121 5.29 -24.82 13.83
C ALA A 121 4.28 -24.42 12.72
N LEU A 122 4.71 -24.10 11.50
CA LEU A 122 3.83 -23.64 10.42
C LEU A 122 3.80 -24.54 9.16
N GLY A 123 4.28 -25.78 9.25
CA GLY A 123 3.92 -26.82 8.30
C GLY A 123 4.45 -26.69 6.87
N ASP A 124 5.49 -25.92 6.61
CA ASP A 124 6.07 -25.80 5.26
C ASP A 124 7.53 -26.28 5.29
N ALA A 125 7.71 -27.54 4.87
CA ALA A 125 8.99 -28.21 4.82
C ALA A 125 9.78 -27.71 3.59
N GLY A 126 10.75 -26.82 3.79
CA GLY A 126 11.80 -26.59 2.81
C GLY A 126 12.20 -25.14 2.49
N GLY A 127 11.39 -24.15 2.79
CA GLY A 127 11.69 -22.73 2.47
C GLY A 127 11.93 -21.81 3.67
N GLY A 128 11.70 -22.29 4.89
CA GLY A 128 11.58 -21.45 6.09
C GLY A 128 12.87 -20.70 6.48
N GLY A 129 14.02 -21.22 6.20
CA GLY A 129 15.30 -20.59 6.58
C GLY A 129 15.63 -19.33 5.77
N VAL A 130 15.43 -19.39 4.46
CA VAL A 130 15.72 -18.28 3.53
C VAL A 130 14.71 -17.14 3.73
N ALA A 131 13.43 -17.47 3.83
CA ALA A 131 12.36 -16.49 4.05
C ALA A 131 12.53 -15.75 5.39
N SER A 132 12.96 -16.42 6.45
CA SER A 132 13.22 -15.79 7.74
C SER A 132 14.44 -14.88 7.74
N ARG A 133 15.47 -15.21 6.96
CA ARG A 133 16.64 -14.35 6.79
C ARG A 133 16.27 -13.05 6.09
N GLU A 134 15.54 -13.12 4.97
CA GLU A 134 15.05 -11.92 4.25
C GLU A 134 14.22 -11.00 5.17
N LEU A 135 13.39 -11.58 6.03
CA LEU A 135 12.58 -10.79 6.96
C LEU A 135 13.39 -10.19 8.11
N ALA A 136 14.47 -10.85 8.55
CA ALA A 136 15.42 -10.28 9.50
C ALA A 136 16.21 -9.12 8.86
N GLU A 137 16.65 -9.27 7.62
CA GLU A 137 17.29 -8.22 6.82
C GLU A 137 16.37 -7.00 6.66
N LEU A 138 15.10 -7.24 6.37
CA LEU A 138 14.10 -6.18 6.27
C LEU A 138 13.87 -5.48 7.62
N SER A 139 13.90 -6.23 8.72
CA SER A 139 13.79 -5.68 10.07
C SER A 139 15.00 -4.80 10.40
N ALA A 140 16.21 -5.24 10.03
CA ALA A 140 17.45 -4.45 10.15
C ALA A 140 17.35 -3.14 9.34
N ALA A 141 16.86 -3.21 8.11
CA ALA A 141 16.66 -2.04 7.26
C ALA A 141 15.70 -1.01 7.88
N MET A 142 14.62 -1.46 8.49
CA MET A 142 13.68 -0.57 9.18
C MET A 142 14.32 0.08 10.41
N LEU A 143 15.13 -0.66 11.16
CA LEU A 143 15.87 -0.13 12.29
C LEU A 143 16.95 0.88 11.87
N ASP A 144 17.63 0.62 10.75
CA ASP A 144 18.59 1.54 10.16
C ASP A 144 17.92 2.87 9.73
N CYS A 145 16.77 2.78 9.08
CA CYS A 145 15.97 3.95 8.73
C CYS A 145 15.56 4.75 9.98
N HIS A 146 15.21 4.07 11.06
CA HIS A 146 14.93 4.73 12.34
C HIS A 146 16.14 5.51 12.86
N ARG A 147 17.30 4.86 12.92
CA ARG A 147 18.52 5.43 13.52
C ARG A 147 19.15 6.53 12.66
N ARG A 148 19.22 6.34 11.33
CA ARG A 148 19.92 7.28 10.43
C ARG A 148 19.01 8.38 9.88
N HIS A 149 17.70 8.13 9.82
CA HIS A 149 16.74 9.05 9.18
C HIS A 149 15.63 9.52 10.12
N GLY A 150 15.64 9.11 11.39
CA GLY A 150 14.63 9.53 12.37
C GLY A 150 13.24 8.97 12.10
N VAL A 151 13.12 7.87 11.34
CA VAL A 151 11.83 7.21 11.07
C VAL A 151 11.26 6.67 12.38
N ARG A 152 10.04 7.05 12.72
CA ARG A 152 9.35 6.60 13.94
C ARG A 152 8.24 5.62 13.66
N THR A 153 7.70 5.64 12.48
CA THR A 153 6.53 4.86 12.12
C THR A 153 6.73 4.19 10.77
N ALA A 154 6.49 2.89 10.70
CA ALA A 154 6.63 2.13 9.47
C ALA A 154 5.38 1.27 9.20
N PHE A 155 4.90 1.32 7.95
CA PHE A 155 3.87 0.42 7.45
C PHE A 155 4.48 -0.57 6.46
N CYS A 156 4.35 -1.87 6.79
CA CYS A 156 4.86 -2.96 5.97
C CYS A 156 3.71 -3.63 5.23
N PHE A 157 3.75 -3.55 3.90
CA PHE A 157 2.77 -4.18 3.02
C PHE A 157 3.28 -5.55 2.58
N CYS A 158 2.55 -6.60 2.93
CA CYS A 158 2.83 -7.98 2.59
C CYS A 158 1.86 -8.51 1.53
N SER A 159 2.28 -9.51 0.77
CA SER A 159 1.49 -10.16 -0.28
C SER A 159 0.26 -10.88 0.27
N ASN A 160 0.40 -11.49 1.45
CA ASN A 160 -0.66 -12.24 2.14
C ASN A 160 -0.57 -12.10 3.66
N ASN A 161 -1.62 -12.58 4.35
CA ASN A 161 -1.70 -12.49 5.80
C ASN A 161 -0.67 -13.37 6.54
N SER A 162 -0.28 -14.51 5.96
CA SER A 162 0.74 -15.39 6.54
C SER A 162 2.10 -14.70 6.54
N ARG A 163 2.47 -14.05 5.43
CA ARG A 163 3.71 -13.27 5.33
C ARG A 163 3.72 -12.08 6.31
N ALA A 164 2.57 -11.41 6.50
CA ALA A 164 2.46 -10.32 7.47
C ALA A 164 2.63 -10.82 8.92
N ALA A 165 2.10 -12.00 9.24
CA ALA A 165 2.27 -12.62 10.55
C ALA A 165 3.72 -13.09 10.78
N GLU A 166 4.35 -13.64 9.75
CA GLU A 166 5.74 -14.07 9.80
C GLU A 166 6.68 -12.89 10.00
N LEU A 167 6.50 -11.80 9.24
CA LEU A 167 7.28 -10.57 9.42
C LEU A 167 7.10 -10.00 10.83
N GLU A 168 5.88 -9.95 11.35
CA GLU A 168 5.63 -9.50 12.72
C GLU A 168 6.41 -10.37 13.73
N ARG A 169 6.38 -11.69 13.57
CA ARG A 169 7.07 -12.63 14.46
C ARG A 169 8.59 -12.47 14.39
N VAL A 170 9.17 -12.41 13.18
CA VAL A 170 10.61 -12.22 12.97
C VAL A 170 11.06 -10.88 13.53
N ALA A 171 10.36 -9.80 13.18
CA ALA A 171 10.67 -8.47 13.68
C ALA A 171 10.56 -8.38 15.22
N ARG A 172 9.57 -9.04 15.82
CA ARG A 172 9.42 -9.09 17.28
C ARG A 172 10.62 -9.76 17.96
N SER A 173 11.14 -10.85 17.38
CA SER A 173 12.35 -11.51 17.90
C SER A 173 13.60 -10.67 17.65
N SER A 174 13.79 -10.19 16.42
CA SER A 174 15.00 -9.46 16.01
C SER A 174 15.11 -8.08 16.64
N LEU A 175 14.00 -7.39 16.88
CA LEU A 175 13.96 -6.02 17.38
C LEU A 175 13.60 -5.91 18.87
N ALA A 176 13.53 -7.03 19.59
CA ALA A 176 13.12 -7.05 21.01
C ALA A 176 13.96 -6.12 21.89
N ALA A 177 15.28 -6.06 21.65
CA ALA A 177 16.21 -5.22 22.42
C ALA A 177 16.13 -3.72 22.06
N HIS A 178 15.38 -3.35 21.04
CA HIS A 178 15.37 -1.98 20.49
C HIS A 178 14.10 -1.17 20.84
N GLY A 179 13.23 -1.69 21.70
CA GLY A 179 12.03 -0.98 22.16
C GLY A 179 11.00 -0.70 21.05
N VAL A 180 11.00 -1.49 19.97
CA VAL A 180 10.10 -1.30 18.82
C VAL A 180 8.71 -1.85 19.14
N ALA A 181 7.69 -1.03 18.99
CA ALA A 181 6.29 -1.45 19.08
C ALA A 181 5.85 -2.12 17.76
N LEU A 182 5.37 -3.35 17.85
CA LEU A 182 4.98 -4.16 16.71
C LEU A 182 3.51 -4.52 16.76
N GLY A 183 2.83 -4.36 15.63
CA GLY A 183 1.45 -4.74 15.45
C GLY A 183 1.16 -5.26 14.06
N ARG A 184 0.03 -5.96 13.92
CA ARG A 184 -0.45 -6.46 12.64
C ARG A 184 -1.92 -6.14 12.46
N VAL A 185 -2.25 -5.56 11.30
CA VAL A 185 -3.64 -5.28 10.91
C VAL A 185 -4.08 -6.27 9.83
N SER A 186 -5.25 -6.86 10.02
CA SER A 186 -5.87 -7.75 9.03
C SER A 186 -7.30 -7.33 8.72
N GLY A 187 -7.81 -7.75 7.56
CA GLY A 187 -9.18 -7.44 7.12
C GLY A 187 -10.28 -8.07 8.01
N ARG A 188 -9.93 -9.05 8.85
CA ARG A 188 -10.85 -9.70 9.79
C ARG A 188 -11.03 -8.93 11.10
N MET A 189 -10.18 -7.93 11.36
CA MET A 189 -10.27 -7.13 12.59
C MET A 189 -11.42 -6.14 12.52
N ASN A 190 -12.16 -6.01 13.62
CA ASN A 190 -13.13 -4.93 13.78
C ASN A 190 -12.44 -3.58 14.01
N ALA A 191 -13.19 -2.49 13.94
CA ALA A 191 -12.65 -1.14 14.05
C ALA A 191 -11.95 -0.86 15.39
N PRO A 192 -12.48 -1.25 16.56
CA PRO A 192 -11.79 -1.07 17.84
C PRO A 192 -10.45 -1.80 17.92
N ALA A 193 -10.40 -3.08 17.52
CA ALA A 193 -9.16 -3.85 17.53
C ALA A 193 -8.10 -3.26 16.59
N ARG A 194 -8.53 -2.77 15.42
CA ARG A 194 -7.63 -2.07 14.49
C ARG A 194 -7.11 -0.77 15.09
N ALA A 195 -7.96 0.00 15.76
CA ALA A 195 -7.55 1.23 16.43
C ALA A 195 -6.47 0.97 17.48
N GLN A 196 -6.62 -0.09 18.31
CA GLN A 196 -5.61 -0.47 19.31
C GLN A 196 -4.25 -0.79 18.69
N VAL A 197 -4.21 -1.53 17.56
CA VAL A 197 -2.96 -1.82 16.85
C VAL A 197 -2.29 -0.56 16.28
N LEU A 198 -3.08 0.45 15.90
CA LEU A 198 -2.58 1.71 15.34
C LEU A 198 -2.23 2.77 16.41
N ASP A 199 -2.60 2.57 17.66
CA ASP A 199 -2.30 3.51 18.75
C ASP A 199 -0.80 3.77 18.97
N PRO A 200 0.10 2.76 18.92
CA PRO A 200 1.54 3.02 19.00
C PRO A 200 2.04 3.94 17.88
N VAL A 201 1.50 3.79 16.66
CA VAL A 201 1.85 4.67 15.52
C VAL A 201 1.42 6.11 15.80
N ARG A 202 0.19 6.33 16.28
CA ARG A 202 -0.30 7.65 16.62
C ARG A 202 0.52 8.30 17.73
N ARG A 203 0.88 7.54 18.77
CA ARG A 203 1.72 8.02 19.87
C ARG A 203 3.13 8.38 19.40
N ALA A 204 3.76 7.51 18.62
CA ALA A 204 5.10 7.77 18.07
C ALA A 204 5.11 9.04 17.20
N ALA A 205 4.06 9.26 16.42
CA ALA A 205 3.92 10.47 15.60
C ALA A 205 3.72 11.75 16.43
N SER A 206 3.02 11.66 17.55
CA SER A 206 2.71 12.81 18.40
C SER A 206 3.86 13.19 19.34
N THR A 207 4.87 12.34 19.49
CA THR A 207 6.04 12.62 20.33
C THR A 207 6.98 13.56 19.58
N PRO A 208 7.44 14.66 20.16
CA PRO A 208 8.46 15.51 19.55
C PRO A 208 9.70 14.70 19.15
N LEU A 209 10.33 15.05 18.03
CA LEU A 209 11.60 14.46 17.63
C LEU A 209 12.64 14.77 18.71
N PRO A 210 13.29 13.77 19.33
CA PRO A 210 14.43 14.02 20.17
C PRO A 210 15.57 14.63 19.37
N ALA A 211 16.36 15.50 19.98
CA ALA A 211 17.50 16.17 19.33
C ALA A 211 18.58 15.17 18.87
N GLU A 212 18.65 14.01 19.54
CA GLU A 212 19.52 12.88 19.19
C GLU A 212 18.66 11.67 18.84
N PRO A 213 19.05 10.81 17.89
CA PRO A 213 18.36 9.54 17.61
C PRO A 213 18.49 8.62 18.83
N THR A 214 17.52 8.73 19.72
CA THR A 214 17.47 7.89 20.92
C THR A 214 16.83 6.54 20.60
N ASN A 215 17.13 5.51 21.39
CA ASN A 215 16.49 4.18 21.34
C ASN A 215 14.99 4.22 21.72
N GLY A 216 14.26 5.25 21.33
CA GLY A 216 12.88 5.50 21.77
C GLY A 216 11.86 5.33 20.67
N SER A 217 11.00 4.36 20.86
CA SER A 217 9.64 4.21 20.29
C SER A 217 9.47 4.32 18.77
N MET A 218 10.08 3.41 18.03
CA MET A 218 9.61 3.11 16.68
C MET A 218 8.36 2.22 16.76
N ALA A 219 7.38 2.47 15.90
CA ALA A 219 6.19 1.64 15.73
C ALA A 219 6.14 1.07 14.31
N ILE A 220 6.03 -0.25 14.21
CA ILE A 220 5.93 -0.97 12.93
C ILE A 220 4.59 -1.70 12.87
N VAL A 221 3.85 -1.51 11.79
CA VAL A 221 2.60 -2.21 11.55
C VAL A 221 2.68 -2.99 10.24
N THR A 222 2.50 -4.30 10.33
CA THR A 222 2.41 -5.18 9.18
C THR A 222 0.96 -5.34 8.73
N ASN A 223 0.74 -5.40 7.42
CA ASN A 223 -0.61 -5.59 6.89
C ASN A 223 -0.59 -6.27 5.51
N CYS A 224 -1.76 -6.81 5.11
CA CYS A 224 -2.01 -7.28 3.76
C CYS A 224 -3.25 -6.57 3.21
N ARG A 225 -3.07 -5.63 2.26
CA ARG A 225 -4.12 -4.89 1.53
C ARG A 225 -5.14 -4.09 2.37
N VAL A 226 -4.97 -4.00 3.69
CA VAL A 226 -5.97 -3.37 4.57
C VAL A 226 -5.77 -1.86 4.70
N LEU A 227 -4.52 -1.42 4.64
CA LEU A 227 -4.13 -0.02 4.82
C LEU A 227 -3.79 0.67 3.49
N GLY A 228 -4.17 0.05 2.34
CA GLY A 228 -3.80 0.53 1.01
C GLY A 228 -4.67 1.67 0.49
N GLU A 229 -5.95 1.70 0.86
CA GLU A 229 -6.92 2.68 0.35
C GLU A 229 -7.86 3.12 1.47
N GLY A 230 -8.23 4.40 1.48
CA GLY A 230 -9.20 4.95 2.43
C GLY A 230 -8.71 5.05 3.87
N VAL A 231 -7.41 4.94 4.12
CA VAL A 231 -6.80 5.12 5.43
C VAL A 231 -5.95 6.38 5.41
N ASP A 232 -6.42 7.41 6.10
CA ASP A 232 -5.66 8.63 6.31
C ASP A 232 -4.89 8.52 7.64
N LEU A 233 -3.58 8.33 7.52
CA LEU A 233 -2.64 8.28 8.65
C LEU A 233 -1.43 9.15 8.30
N PRO A 234 -1.54 10.48 8.49
CA PRO A 234 -0.44 11.42 8.21
C PRO A 234 0.81 11.14 9.05
N ALA A 235 0.68 10.28 10.03
CA ALA A 235 1.71 9.88 10.98
C ALA A 235 2.69 8.81 10.47
N VAL A 236 2.62 8.38 9.20
CA VAL A 236 3.49 7.32 8.67
C VAL A 236 4.71 7.93 7.99
N ASP A 237 5.90 7.62 8.52
CA ASP A 237 7.16 8.12 7.99
C ASP A 237 7.76 7.18 6.93
N LEU A 238 7.51 5.87 7.02
CA LEU A 238 8.11 4.85 6.17
C LEU A 238 7.07 3.88 5.63
N VAL A 239 7.11 3.63 4.33
CA VAL A 239 6.36 2.57 3.67
C VAL A 239 7.32 1.51 3.15
N VAL A 240 7.07 0.26 3.54
CA VAL A 240 7.89 -0.90 3.20
C VAL A 240 7.04 -1.91 2.43
N PHE A 241 7.57 -2.41 1.33
CA PHE A 241 7.00 -3.54 0.61
C PHE A 241 7.84 -4.77 0.93
N ALA A 242 7.29 -5.68 1.75
CA ALA A 242 7.99 -6.85 2.26
C ALA A 242 8.19 -7.97 1.21
N ASP A 243 7.56 -7.85 0.07
CA ASP A 243 7.66 -8.80 -1.03
C ASP A 243 8.02 -8.07 -2.31
N ALA A 244 8.92 -8.65 -3.11
CA ALA A 244 9.21 -8.16 -4.44
C ALA A 244 7.94 -8.20 -5.30
N LYS A 245 7.47 -7.04 -5.73
CA LYS A 245 6.38 -6.98 -6.69
C LYS A 245 6.94 -7.29 -8.08
N GLN A 246 6.67 -8.48 -8.60
CA GLN A 246 7.09 -8.91 -9.94
C GLN A 246 6.48 -8.08 -11.09
N ARG A 247 5.62 -7.10 -10.80
CA ARG A 247 5.06 -6.16 -11.77
C ARG A 247 4.96 -4.77 -11.16
N CYS A 248 6.04 -4.01 -11.19
CA CYS A 248 5.88 -2.61 -11.46
C CYS A 248 5.37 -2.49 -12.89
N VAL A 249 4.10 -2.23 -13.08
CA VAL A 249 3.62 -1.60 -14.31
C VAL A 249 3.98 -0.11 -14.16
N CYS A 250 5.27 0.17 -14.12
CA CYS A 250 5.76 1.47 -14.50
C CYS A 250 5.55 1.51 -16.01
N GLY A 251 4.47 2.16 -16.45
CA GLY A 251 4.31 2.52 -17.83
C GLY A 251 5.63 3.14 -18.28
N GLU A 252 6.08 2.74 -19.47
CA GLU A 252 7.23 3.35 -20.13
C GLU A 252 7.16 4.86 -20.02
N PRO A 253 8.28 5.55 -19.79
CA PRO A 253 8.29 6.99 -19.80
C PRO A 253 7.83 7.43 -21.19
N HIS A 254 6.63 7.94 -21.29
CA HIS A 254 6.19 8.63 -22.49
C HIS A 254 7.21 9.73 -22.75
N ARG A 255 8.03 9.55 -23.78
CA ARG A 255 8.75 10.66 -24.42
C ARG A 255 7.67 11.65 -24.84
N LEU A 256 7.66 12.77 -24.19
CA LEU A 256 6.90 13.93 -24.62
C LEU A 256 7.50 14.42 -25.94
N PRO A 257 6.66 14.82 -26.91
CA PRO A 257 7.12 15.47 -28.14
C PRO A 257 7.79 16.80 -27.86
#